data_88d1937467c30b1fa7e9e8176292197a
#
_entry.id   88d1937467c30b1fa7e9e8176292197a
#
_cell.length_a   1.000
_cell.length_b   1.000
_cell.length_c   1.000
_cell.angle_alpha   90.00
_cell.angle_beta   90.00
_cell.angle_gamma   90.00
#
_symmetry.space_group_name_H-M   'P 1'
#
loop_
_entity.id
_entity.type
_entity.pdbx_description
1 polymer ?
#
loop_
_entity_poly.entity_id
_entity_poly.type
_entity_poly.pdbx_seq_one_letter_code
_entity_poly.pdbx_strand_id
1 'polypeptide(L)'
;SIESVEVISGVAPVKYGDLSSGAVIINRRAGLTPFFGSVKVQYDIFNASLGKGFSLGERWGLLNLNVDYMHSTHDRRDRLKTNSNIAFNATWTHTLSKALGWENTISADFSNNIDGLKSDPDAKLNRTRTDRQNFRLSFRGLLSPQENAFIDAIDYNLSLSLSHQYDMHEEFIANNRLNLITDAYTNGLHETDVAPPYYNALLEIDGKPLALSGNVEARRTLKWGQSTHTL
;
A
#
# COMPACT_ATOMS: atom_id res chain seq x y z
N SER A 1 0.12 -16.42 3.49
CA SER A 1 -1.24 -16.63 4.04
C SER A 1 -1.57 -15.58 5.09
N ILE A 2 -2.85 -15.34 5.33
CA ILE A 2 -3.31 -14.48 6.43
C ILE A 2 -3.23 -15.29 7.70
N GLU A 3 -2.57 -14.75 8.72
CA GLU A 3 -2.49 -15.35 10.06
C GLU A 3 -3.69 -14.93 10.90
N SER A 4 -3.96 -13.62 10.94
CA SER A 4 -5.07 -13.05 11.68
C SER A 4 -5.61 -11.78 11.02
N VAL A 5 -6.88 -11.52 11.27
CA VAL A 5 -7.53 -10.26 10.93
C VAL A 5 -8.11 -9.70 12.21
N GLU A 6 -7.67 -8.53 12.61
CA GLU A 6 -8.19 -7.80 13.76
C GLU A 6 -9.01 -6.62 13.25
N VAL A 7 -10.24 -6.49 13.71
CA VAL A 7 -11.12 -5.39 13.38
C VAL A 7 -11.35 -4.56 14.64
N ILE A 8 -10.90 -3.33 14.63
CA ILE A 8 -11.10 -2.36 15.70
C ILE A 8 -12.20 -1.41 15.27
N SER A 9 -13.31 -1.40 16.00
CA SER A 9 -14.41 -0.47 15.79
C SER A 9 -14.32 0.69 16.78
N GLY A 10 -14.46 1.93 16.30
CA GLY A 10 -14.34 3.14 17.09
C GLY A 10 -12.92 3.66 17.16
N VAL A 11 -12.54 4.29 18.28
CA VAL A 11 -11.21 4.86 18.46
C VAL A 11 -10.19 3.75 18.61
N ALA A 12 -9.22 3.69 17.68
CA ALA A 12 -8.14 2.72 17.73
C ALA A 12 -7.18 3.03 18.89
N PRO A 13 -6.55 2.01 19.50
CA PRO A 13 -5.47 2.21 20.46
C PRO A 13 -4.36 3.09 19.89
N VAL A 14 -3.71 3.89 20.74
CA VAL A 14 -2.66 4.87 20.36
C VAL A 14 -1.51 4.23 19.56
N LYS A 15 -1.25 2.94 19.75
CA LYS A 15 -0.24 2.17 18.99
C LYS A 15 -0.46 2.17 17.47
N TYR A 16 -1.67 2.46 17.00
CA TYR A 16 -2.01 2.52 15.58
C TYR A 16 -2.09 3.95 15.03
N GLY A 17 -1.71 4.95 15.84
CA GLY A 17 -1.77 6.37 15.50
C GLY A 17 -3.18 6.97 15.71
N ASP A 18 -3.38 8.17 15.21
CA ASP A 18 -4.62 8.96 15.39
C ASP A 18 -5.74 8.49 14.44
N LEU A 19 -6.17 7.24 14.58
CA LEU A 19 -7.27 6.70 13.79
C LEU A 19 -8.61 6.95 14.53
N SER A 20 -9.44 7.79 13.96
CA SER A 20 -10.74 8.19 14.55
C SER A 20 -11.92 7.28 14.16
N SER A 21 -11.78 6.45 13.13
CA SER A 21 -12.88 5.67 12.53
C SER A 21 -12.71 4.16 12.59
N GLY A 22 -11.76 3.68 13.38
CA GLY A 22 -11.43 2.25 13.48
C GLY A 22 -10.33 1.80 12.54
N ALA A 23 -9.91 0.54 12.66
CA ALA A 23 -8.85 -0.05 11.86
C ALA A 23 -9.13 -1.53 11.55
N VAL A 24 -8.68 -1.97 10.39
CA VAL A 24 -8.60 -3.38 10.04
C VAL A 24 -7.12 -3.75 9.89
N ILE A 25 -6.65 -4.63 10.76
CA ILE A 25 -5.26 -5.05 10.80
C ILE A 25 -5.18 -6.48 10.27
N ILE A 26 -4.40 -6.65 9.21
CA ILE A 26 -4.19 -7.96 8.59
C ILE A 26 -2.76 -8.39 8.86
N ASN A 27 -2.60 -9.37 9.72
CA ASN A 27 -1.32 -10.00 9.97
C ASN A 27 -1.08 -11.11 8.96
N ARG A 28 0.07 -11.08 8.30
CA ARG A 28 0.49 -12.09 7.34
C ARG A 28 1.60 -12.93 7.94
N ARG A 29 1.57 -14.23 7.63
CA ARG A 29 2.61 -15.19 7.98
C ARG A 29 2.86 -16.10 6.78
N ALA A 30 4.11 -16.47 6.54
CA ALA A 30 4.42 -17.47 5.56
C ALA A 30 3.91 -18.84 6.02
N GLY A 31 3.41 -19.63 5.10
CA GLY A 31 2.91 -20.97 5.37
C GLY A 31 3.23 -21.91 4.22
N LEU A 32 3.27 -23.19 4.48
CA LEU A 32 3.41 -24.20 3.44
C LEU A 32 2.06 -24.30 2.70
N THR A 33 1.99 -23.68 1.52
CA THR A 33 0.79 -23.73 0.67
C THR A 33 1.14 -24.36 -0.67
N PRO A 34 0.26 -25.20 -1.24
CA PRO A 34 0.44 -25.72 -2.58
C PRO A 34 0.45 -24.57 -3.60
N PHE A 35 0.88 -24.86 -4.81
CA PHE A 35 0.69 -23.93 -5.91
C PHE A 35 -0.79 -23.67 -6.10
N PHE A 36 -1.17 -22.41 -6.15
CA PHE A 36 -2.53 -22.01 -6.45
C PHE A 36 -2.54 -20.94 -7.54
N GLY A 37 -3.56 -21.00 -8.37
CA GLY A 37 -3.87 -19.96 -9.35
C GLY A 37 -5.34 -19.61 -9.24
N SER A 38 -5.65 -18.34 -9.40
CA SER A 38 -7.03 -17.88 -9.48
C SER A 38 -7.19 -16.87 -10.61
N VAL A 39 -8.34 -16.96 -11.30
CA VAL A 39 -8.75 -15.97 -12.29
C VAL A 39 -10.15 -15.52 -11.93
N LYS A 40 -10.33 -14.22 -11.80
CA LYS A 40 -11.60 -13.59 -11.50
C LYS A 40 -11.95 -12.61 -12.61
N VAL A 41 -13.10 -12.81 -13.21
CA VAL A 41 -13.62 -11.92 -14.26
C VAL A 41 -14.94 -11.34 -13.77
N GLN A 42 -15.00 -10.04 -13.72
CA GLN A 42 -16.21 -9.26 -13.44
C GLN A 42 -16.50 -8.35 -14.64
N TYR A 43 -17.61 -7.64 -14.62
CA TYR A 43 -18.00 -6.77 -15.74
C TYR A 43 -16.91 -5.79 -16.17
N ASP A 44 -16.20 -5.23 -15.22
CA ASP A 44 -15.22 -4.14 -15.37
C ASP A 44 -13.81 -4.50 -14.86
N ILE A 45 -13.63 -5.67 -14.27
CA ILE A 45 -12.36 -6.07 -13.65
C ILE A 45 -11.98 -7.49 -14.11
N PHE A 46 -10.75 -7.62 -14.56
CA PHE A 46 -10.03 -8.88 -14.73
C PHE A 46 -8.93 -8.96 -13.69
N ASN A 47 -8.87 -10.04 -12.94
CA ASN A 47 -7.82 -10.29 -11.97
C ASN A 47 -7.29 -11.71 -12.15
N ALA A 48 -5.97 -11.86 -12.16
CA ALA A 48 -5.27 -13.14 -12.19
C ALA A 48 -4.21 -13.16 -11.09
N SER A 49 -4.20 -14.21 -10.28
CA SER A 49 -3.27 -14.37 -9.16
C SER A 49 -2.62 -15.74 -9.22
N LEU A 50 -1.33 -15.78 -8.93
CA LEU A 50 -0.53 -17.00 -8.79
C LEU A 50 0.24 -16.93 -7.49
N GLY A 51 0.35 -18.05 -6.79
CA GLY A 51 1.13 -18.07 -5.57
C GLY A 51 1.55 -19.48 -5.15
N LYS A 52 2.59 -19.53 -4.31
CA LYS A 52 3.10 -20.75 -3.72
C LYS A 52 3.83 -20.47 -2.42
N GLY A 53 3.67 -21.40 -1.46
CA GLY A 53 4.46 -21.43 -0.23
C GLY A 53 5.53 -22.53 -0.31
N PHE A 54 6.73 -22.18 0.10
CA PHE A 54 7.90 -23.04 0.10
C PHE A 54 8.38 -23.29 1.52
N SER A 55 8.77 -24.52 1.84
CA SER A 55 9.58 -24.79 3.00
C SER A 55 11.05 -24.70 2.61
N LEU A 56 11.79 -23.83 3.28
CA LEU A 56 13.22 -23.67 3.14
C LEU A 56 14.02 -24.55 4.12
N GLY A 57 13.31 -25.46 4.80
CA GLY A 57 13.84 -26.32 5.84
C GLY A 57 13.73 -25.70 7.24
N GLU A 58 14.05 -26.50 8.25
CA GLU A 58 13.89 -26.09 9.68
C GLU A 58 14.72 -24.85 10.04
N ARG A 59 15.88 -24.69 9.40
CA ARG A 59 16.81 -23.59 9.67
C ARG A 59 16.36 -22.26 9.06
N TRP A 60 15.67 -22.28 7.90
CA TRP A 60 15.35 -21.08 7.12
C TRP A 60 13.85 -20.75 7.12
N GLY A 61 13.02 -21.65 7.66
CA GLY A 61 11.58 -21.41 7.83
C GLY A 61 10.78 -21.52 6.52
N LEU A 62 9.82 -20.63 6.35
CA LEU A 62 8.80 -20.67 5.30
C LEU A 62 8.84 -19.40 4.46
N LEU A 63 8.66 -19.55 3.14
CA LEU A 63 8.62 -18.45 2.17
C LEU A 63 7.35 -18.58 1.32
N ASN A 64 6.55 -17.53 1.27
CA ASN A 64 5.42 -17.39 0.34
C ASN A 64 5.74 -16.36 -0.72
N LEU A 65 5.47 -16.70 -1.98
CA LEU A 65 5.56 -15.79 -3.12
C LEU A 65 4.20 -15.72 -3.81
N ASN A 66 3.78 -14.52 -4.13
CA ASN A 66 2.54 -14.24 -4.87
C ASN A 66 2.79 -13.22 -5.96
N VAL A 67 2.12 -13.40 -7.08
CA VAL A 67 2.07 -12.47 -8.20
C VAL A 67 0.62 -12.24 -8.56
N ASP A 68 0.23 -10.99 -8.65
CA ASP A 68 -1.12 -10.57 -8.98
C ASP A 68 -1.08 -9.63 -10.18
N TYR A 69 -1.99 -9.84 -11.12
CA TYR A 69 -2.26 -8.93 -12.22
C TYR A 69 -3.72 -8.50 -12.17
N MET A 70 -3.94 -7.22 -12.29
CA MET A 70 -5.29 -6.64 -12.34
C MET A 70 -5.39 -5.71 -13.55
N HIS A 71 -6.47 -5.87 -14.30
CA HIS A 71 -6.90 -4.92 -15.32
C HIS A 71 -8.33 -4.48 -15.01
N SER A 72 -8.56 -3.18 -14.97
CA SER A 72 -9.87 -2.60 -14.68
C SER A 72 -10.21 -1.59 -15.77
N THR A 73 -11.47 -1.62 -16.21
CA THR A 73 -12.01 -0.70 -17.21
C THR A 73 -13.22 0.00 -16.58
N HIS A 74 -13.02 1.20 -16.06
CA HIS A 74 -14.07 1.93 -15.37
C HIS A 74 -15.27 2.27 -16.29
N ASP A 75 -14.98 2.62 -17.52
CA ASP A 75 -16.00 2.80 -18.58
C ASP A 75 -15.50 2.17 -19.89
N ARG A 76 -16.21 1.17 -20.40
CA ARG A 76 -15.84 0.46 -21.64
C ARG A 76 -15.89 1.35 -22.90
N ARG A 77 -16.60 2.45 -22.82
CA ARG A 77 -16.70 3.43 -23.91
C ARG A 77 -15.50 4.40 -23.93
N ASP A 78 -14.83 4.53 -22.80
CA ASP A 78 -13.71 5.44 -22.61
C ASP A 78 -12.42 4.65 -22.30
N ARG A 79 -11.60 4.49 -23.32
CA ARG A 79 -10.31 3.76 -23.21
C ARG A 79 -9.28 4.48 -22.34
N LEU A 80 -9.48 5.74 -22.03
CA LEU A 80 -8.60 6.49 -21.13
C LEU A 80 -8.82 6.08 -19.67
N LYS A 81 -10.00 5.55 -19.33
CA LYS A 81 -10.36 5.13 -17.97
C LYS A 81 -10.05 3.64 -17.67
N THR A 82 -8.98 3.13 -18.21
CA THR A 82 -8.47 1.81 -17.86
C THR A 82 -7.34 1.91 -16.83
N ASN A 83 -7.12 0.85 -16.08
CA ASN A 83 -6.01 0.74 -15.16
C ASN A 83 -5.49 -0.71 -15.13
N SER A 84 -4.20 -0.88 -15.39
CA SER A 84 -3.52 -2.17 -15.32
C SER A 84 -2.43 -2.13 -14.27
N ASN A 85 -2.43 -3.08 -13.39
CA ASN A 85 -1.50 -3.16 -12.27
C ASN A 85 -0.91 -4.56 -12.16
N ILE A 86 0.38 -4.63 -11.85
CA ILE A 86 1.06 -5.86 -11.46
C ILE A 86 1.60 -5.71 -10.05
N ALA A 87 1.42 -6.74 -9.24
CA ALA A 87 1.91 -6.74 -7.87
C ALA A 87 2.67 -8.04 -7.56
N PHE A 88 3.71 -7.91 -6.76
CA PHE A 88 4.49 -9.00 -6.19
C PHE A 88 4.46 -8.89 -4.68
N ASN A 89 4.26 -10.02 -4.03
CA ASN A 89 4.37 -10.14 -2.60
C ASN A 89 5.29 -11.31 -2.25
N ALA A 90 6.25 -11.06 -1.38
CA ALA A 90 7.09 -12.08 -0.77
C ALA A 90 6.94 -11.98 0.75
N THR A 91 6.62 -13.08 1.42
CA THR A 91 6.54 -13.15 2.88
C THR A 91 7.41 -14.30 3.37
N TRP A 92 8.40 -13.99 4.18
CA TRP A 92 9.31 -14.95 4.78
C TRP A 92 9.12 -14.97 6.29
N THR A 93 8.85 -16.15 6.85
CA THR A 93 8.71 -16.36 8.29
C THR A 93 9.75 -17.34 8.79
N HIS A 94 10.49 -16.94 9.80
CA HIS A 94 11.55 -17.72 10.40
C HIS A 94 11.45 -17.70 11.92
N THR A 95 11.61 -18.87 12.54
CA THR A 95 11.71 -19.03 13.99
C THR A 95 13.18 -19.04 14.39
N LEU A 96 13.65 -17.96 15.01
CA LEU A 96 15.03 -17.80 15.44
C LEU A 96 15.36 -18.70 16.63
N SER A 97 14.43 -18.86 17.57
CA SER A 97 14.59 -19.70 18.74
C SER A 97 13.25 -20.29 19.16
N LYS A 98 13.13 -21.61 19.09
CA LYS A 98 11.94 -22.33 19.60
C LYS A 98 11.84 -22.21 21.13
N ALA A 99 12.97 -22.20 21.84
CA ALA A 99 13.02 -22.10 23.29
C ALA A 99 12.55 -20.74 23.82
N LEU A 100 12.81 -19.65 23.07
CA LEU A 100 12.39 -18.30 23.41
C LEU A 100 11.06 -17.91 22.72
N GLY A 101 10.45 -18.80 21.92
CA GLY A 101 9.30 -18.43 21.11
C GLY A 101 9.56 -17.22 20.21
N TRP A 102 10.78 -17.10 19.66
CA TRP A 102 11.16 -15.95 18.87
C TRP A 102 10.95 -16.20 17.38
N GLU A 103 9.93 -15.56 16.86
CA GLU A 103 9.55 -15.65 15.46
C GLU A 103 9.63 -14.29 14.77
N ASN A 104 10.12 -14.28 13.54
CA ASN A 104 10.18 -13.10 12.70
C ASN A 104 9.49 -13.34 11.36
N THR A 105 8.82 -12.32 10.86
CA THR A 105 8.21 -12.29 9.53
C THR A 105 8.68 -11.04 8.80
N ILE A 106 9.26 -11.24 7.62
CA ILE A 106 9.61 -10.18 6.68
C ILE A 106 8.65 -10.25 5.51
N SER A 107 8.04 -9.14 5.16
CA SER A 107 7.19 -9.03 3.98
C SER A 107 7.70 -7.93 3.08
N ALA A 108 7.85 -8.24 1.79
CA ALA A 108 8.17 -7.29 0.75
C ALA A 108 7.01 -7.27 -0.25
N ASP A 109 6.41 -6.11 -0.42
CA ASP A 109 5.32 -5.86 -1.36
C ASP A 109 5.81 -4.88 -2.41
N PHE A 110 5.58 -5.19 -3.68
CA PHE A 110 5.84 -4.31 -4.81
C PHE A 110 4.60 -4.24 -5.68
N SER A 111 4.22 -3.05 -6.11
CA SER A 111 3.17 -2.87 -7.12
C SER A 111 3.55 -1.79 -8.11
N ASN A 112 3.15 -1.99 -9.36
CA ASN A 112 3.41 -1.06 -10.44
C ASN A 112 2.20 -0.98 -11.38
N ASN A 113 1.80 0.25 -11.71
CA ASN A 113 0.88 0.51 -12.80
C ASN A 113 1.64 0.41 -14.13
N ILE A 114 1.07 -0.29 -15.10
CA ILE A 114 1.72 -0.60 -16.38
C ILE A 114 0.97 -0.03 -17.60
N ASP A 115 0.05 0.89 -17.42
CA ASP A 115 -0.78 1.40 -18.51
C ASP A 115 -0.04 2.27 -19.54
N GLY A 116 0.93 3.04 -19.11
CA GLY A 116 1.67 3.96 -19.97
C GLY A 116 0.86 5.18 -20.40
N LEU A 117 1.29 5.81 -21.51
CA LEU A 117 0.65 6.99 -22.09
C LEU A 117 -0.64 6.60 -22.81
N LYS A 118 -1.73 7.29 -22.49
CA LYS A 118 -3.03 7.17 -23.15
C LYS A 118 -3.34 8.46 -23.90
N SER A 119 -3.86 8.33 -25.11
CA SER A 119 -4.23 9.46 -25.97
C SER A 119 -5.61 9.20 -26.55
N ASP A 120 -6.46 10.21 -26.46
CA ASP A 120 -7.76 10.20 -27.11
C ASP A 120 -7.60 10.55 -28.60
N PRO A 121 -7.92 9.64 -29.53
CA PRO A 121 -7.78 9.88 -30.96
C PRO A 121 -8.81 10.87 -31.51
N ASP A 122 -9.92 11.06 -30.81
CA ASP A 122 -11.02 11.94 -31.26
C ASP A 122 -10.87 13.36 -30.73
N ALA A 123 -10.00 13.60 -29.76
CA ALA A 123 -9.71 14.91 -29.25
C ALA A 123 -8.50 15.53 -29.99
N LYS A 124 -8.51 16.86 -30.16
CA LYS A 124 -7.37 17.59 -30.74
C LYS A 124 -6.07 17.35 -29.96
N LEU A 125 -6.19 17.32 -28.64
CA LEU A 125 -5.12 16.95 -27.71
C LEU A 125 -5.80 16.53 -26.40
N ASN A 126 -5.65 15.29 -26.04
CA ASN A 126 -6.03 14.77 -24.71
C ASN A 126 -5.16 13.54 -24.43
N ARG A 127 -4.17 13.72 -23.57
CA ARG A 127 -3.22 12.68 -23.20
C ARG A 127 -3.14 12.57 -21.69
N THR A 128 -3.12 11.34 -21.23
CA THR A 128 -2.96 11.05 -19.79
C THR A 128 -1.92 9.98 -19.57
N ARG A 129 -1.16 10.12 -18.51
CA ARG A 129 -0.23 9.10 -18.06
C ARG A 129 -0.24 9.06 -16.53
N THR A 130 -0.41 7.88 -15.99
CA THR A 130 -0.34 7.65 -14.55
C THR A 130 0.61 6.49 -14.29
N ASP A 131 1.76 6.79 -13.72
CA ASP A 131 2.72 5.79 -13.26
C ASP A 131 2.72 5.79 -11.74
N ARG A 132 2.41 4.65 -11.14
CA ARG A 132 2.41 4.47 -9.68
C ARG A 132 3.18 3.21 -9.35
N GLN A 133 4.32 3.42 -8.70
CA GLN A 133 5.14 2.35 -8.17
C GLN A 133 5.14 2.44 -6.64
N ASN A 134 4.89 1.33 -5.98
CA ASN A 134 4.94 1.25 -4.53
C ASN A 134 5.81 0.07 -4.13
N PHE A 135 6.71 0.31 -3.22
CA PHE A 135 7.51 -0.70 -2.56
C PHE A 135 7.31 -0.56 -1.05
N ARG A 136 6.96 -1.65 -0.41
CA ARG A 136 6.85 -1.72 1.04
C ARG A 136 7.65 -2.89 1.57
N LEU A 137 8.49 -2.62 2.54
CA LEU A 137 9.20 -3.64 3.32
C LEU A 137 8.70 -3.56 4.76
N SER A 138 8.23 -4.66 5.31
CA SER A 138 7.83 -4.74 6.70
C SER A 138 8.55 -5.89 7.42
N PHE A 139 8.96 -5.61 8.63
CA PHE A 139 9.62 -6.53 9.54
C PHE A 139 8.82 -6.60 10.84
N ARG A 140 8.30 -7.76 11.16
CA ARG A 140 7.54 -8.02 12.38
C ARG A 140 8.19 -9.16 13.13
N GLY A 141 8.31 -9.02 14.44
CA GLY A 141 8.76 -10.09 15.29
C GLY A 141 7.92 -10.21 16.55
N LEU A 142 7.82 -11.43 17.02
CA LEU A 142 7.22 -11.79 18.30
C LEU A 142 8.25 -12.58 19.10
N LEU A 143 8.53 -12.11 20.28
CA LEU A 143 9.33 -12.82 21.30
C LEU A 143 8.41 -13.17 22.47
N SER A 144 8.24 -14.45 22.75
CA SER A 144 7.43 -14.96 23.85
C SER A 144 8.31 -15.88 24.73
N PRO A 145 9.09 -15.31 25.67
CA PRO A 145 9.95 -16.09 26.53
C PRO A 145 9.14 -17.13 27.36
N GLN A 146 9.78 -18.24 27.71
CA GLN A 146 9.14 -19.25 28.52
C GLN A 146 8.76 -18.73 29.92
N GLU A 147 7.88 -19.46 30.62
CA GLU A 147 7.41 -19.18 31.98
C GLU A 147 8.56 -18.75 32.92
N ASN A 148 8.32 -17.71 33.72
CA ASN A 148 9.21 -17.03 34.65
C ASN A 148 10.13 -15.92 34.10
N ALA A 149 9.95 -15.49 32.85
CA ALA A 149 10.61 -14.29 32.40
C ALA A 149 9.94 -13.01 32.96
N PHE A 150 10.72 -11.94 33.09
CA PHE A 150 10.20 -10.64 33.57
C PHE A 150 9.16 -10.03 32.61
N ILE A 151 9.19 -10.41 31.33
CA ILE A 151 8.28 -9.97 30.26
C ILE A 151 7.66 -11.21 29.61
N ASP A 152 6.35 -11.22 29.43
CA ASP A 152 5.62 -12.35 28.83
C ASP A 152 5.71 -12.35 27.30
N ALA A 153 5.71 -11.16 26.68
CA ALA A 153 5.85 -11.05 25.23
C ALA A 153 6.40 -9.67 24.84
N ILE A 154 7.17 -9.65 23.76
CA ILE A 154 7.57 -8.44 23.04
C ILE A 154 7.13 -8.60 21.60
N ASP A 155 6.27 -7.70 21.12
CA ASP A 155 5.86 -7.57 19.73
C ASP A 155 6.53 -6.31 19.15
N TYR A 156 7.16 -6.44 17.99
CA TYR A 156 7.75 -5.31 17.31
C TYR A 156 7.45 -5.35 15.83
N ASN A 157 7.25 -4.16 15.27
CA ASN A 157 6.97 -3.97 13.86
C ASN A 157 7.71 -2.75 13.34
N LEU A 158 8.36 -2.91 12.19
CA LEU A 158 9.01 -1.85 11.44
C LEU A 158 8.54 -1.92 10.00
N SER A 159 8.13 -0.79 9.42
CA SER A 159 7.67 -0.70 8.05
C SER A 159 8.30 0.48 7.34
N LEU A 160 8.88 0.21 6.17
CA LEU A 160 9.39 1.19 5.22
C LEU A 160 8.51 1.16 3.98
N SER A 161 7.99 2.30 3.56
CA SER A 161 7.22 2.46 2.32
C SER A 161 7.88 3.51 1.44
N LEU A 162 8.18 3.12 0.22
CA LEU A 162 8.72 3.95 -0.84
C LEU A 162 7.70 3.98 -1.96
N SER A 163 7.31 5.16 -2.42
CA SER A 163 6.39 5.29 -3.54
C SER A 163 6.96 6.26 -4.56
N HIS A 164 6.63 6.04 -5.82
CA HIS A 164 6.82 6.99 -6.89
C HIS A 164 5.48 7.15 -7.60
N GLN A 165 5.02 8.38 -7.69
CA GLN A 165 3.79 8.75 -8.37
C GLN A 165 4.10 9.81 -9.40
N TYR A 166 3.80 9.53 -10.66
CA TYR A 166 3.85 10.48 -11.75
C TYR A 166 2.50 10.50 -12.43
N ASP A 167 1.83 11.63 -12.39
CA ASP A 167 0.57 11.88 -13.08
C ASP A 167 0.79 13.02 -14.09
N MET A 168 0.46 12.78 -15.36
CA MET A 168 0.51 13.76 -16.44
C MET A 168 -0.86 13.83 -17.11
N HIS A 169 -1.34 15.02 -17.27
CA HIS A 169 -2.54 15.34 -18.04
C HIS A 169 -2.26 16.49 -18.98
N GLU A 170 -2.41 16.23 -20.28
CA GLU A 170 -2.20 17.21 -21.33
C GLU A 170 -3.48 17.34 -22.16
N GLU A 171 -4.01 18.53 -22.24
CA GLU A 171 -5.24 18.79 -22.98
C GLU A 171 -5.19 20.10 -23.78
N PHE A 172 -5.93 20.14 -24.87
CA PHE A 172 -6.19 21.36 -25.61
C PHE A 172 -7.41 22.07 -25.04
N ILE A 173 -7.19 23.26 -24.53
CA ILE A 173 -8.26 24.15 -24.03
C ILE A 173 -8.63 25.17 -25.10
N ALA A 174 -9.92 25.23 -25.43
CA ALA A 174 -10.50 26.25 -26.25
C ALA A 174 -11.62 26.94 -25.50
N ASN A 175 -11.37 28.18 -25.11
CA ASN A 175 -12.35 29.04 -24.45
C ASN A 175 -12.76 30.18 -25.38
N ASN A 176 -14.05 30.47 -25.45
CA ASN A 176 -14.56 31.63 -26.19
C ASN A 176 -14.34 32.95 -25.43
N ARG A 177 -13.62 32.93 -24.32
CA ARG A 177 -13.34 34.11 -23.48
C ARG A 177 -11.84 34.26 -23.32
N LEU A 178 -11.39 35.49 -23.20
CA LEU A 178 -10.02 35.81 -22.80
C LEU A 178 -9.79 35.30 -21.39
N ASN A 179 -8.72 34.58 -21.20
CA ASN A 179 -8.29 34.13 -19.89
C ASN A 179 -7.24 35.10 -19.33
N LEU A 180 -7.49 35.60 -18.14
CA LEU A 180 -6.54 36.43 -17.42
C LEU A 180 -5.66 35.55 -16.57
N ILE A 181 -4.34 35.69 -16.72
CA ILE A 181 -3.36 34.98 -15.90
C ILE A 181 -2.74 36.00 -14.96
N THR A 182 -2.88 35.76 -13.66
CA THR A 182 -2.32 36.63 -12.62
C THR A 182 -1.60 35.81 -11.58
N ASP A 183 -0.50 36.32 -11.06
CA ASP A 183 0.24 35.82 -9.91
C ASP A 183 -0.08 36.58 -8.61
N ALA A 184 -1.14 37.38 -8.61
CA ALA A 184 -1.56 38.19 -7.47
C ALA A 184 -1.97 37.37 -6.25
N TYR A 185 -1.32 37.63 -5.12
CA TYR A 185 -1.63 37.01 -3.81
C TYR A 185 -2.40 37.93 -2.86
N THR A 186 -2.67 39.17 -3.27
CA THR A 186 -3.36 40.19 -2.46
C THR A 186 -4.51 40.80 -3.21
N ASN A 187 -5.46 41.40 -2.50
CA ASN A 187 -6.52 42.18 -3.13
C ASN A 187 -5.99 43.53 -3.60
N GLY A 188 -6.36 43.95 -4.82
CA GLY A 188 -5.97 45.23 -5.37
C GLY A 188 -5.87 45.19 -6.91
N LEU A 189 -5.22 46.22 -7.48
CA LEU A 189 -4.90 46.27 -8.91
C LEU A 189 -3.57 45.55 -9.12
N HIS A 190 -3.57 44.59 -10.05
CA HIS A 190 -2.39 43.81 -10.41
C HIS A 190 -2.20 43.81 -11.93
N GLU A 191 -0.96 43.70 -12.36
CA GLU A 191 -0.66 43.41 -13.75
C GLU A 191 -1.11 41.99 -14.07
N THR A 192 -1.63 41.80 -15.28
CA THR A 192 -2.22 40.55 -15.71
C THR A 192 -1.89 40.31 -17.18
N ASP A 193 -1.37 39.15 -17.48
CA ASP A 193 -1.21 38.69 -18.86
C ASP A 193 -2.55 38.13 -19.39
N VAL A 194 -2.77 38.31 -20.66
CA VAL A 194 -3.94 37.78 -21.37
C VAL A 194 -3.51 36.51 -22.11
N ALA A 195 -3.99 35.36 -21.63
CA ALA A 195 -3.79 34.13 -22.37
C ALA A 195 -4.65 34.07 -23.65
N PRO A 196 -4.15 33.47 -24.73
CA PRO A 196 -4.95 33.25 -25.91
C PRO A 196 -6.19 32.42 -25.61
N PRO A 197 -7.28 32.54 -26.38
CA PRO A 197 -8.52 31.78 -26.15
C PRO A 197 -8.34 30.28 -26.40
N TYR A 198 -7.20 29.85 -26.89
CA TYR A 198 -6.84 28.44 -27.08
C TYR A 198 -5.37 28.25 -26.74
N TYR A 199 -5.10 27.19 -25.99
CA TYR A 199 -3.74 26.79 -25.60
C TYR A 199 -3.70 25.31 -25.22
N ASN A 200 -2.50 24.76 -25.22
CA ASN A 200 -2.26 23.42 -24.64
C ASN A 200 -1.96 23.59 -23.17
N ALA A 201 -2.73 22.92 -22.32
CA ALA A 201 -2.48 22.84 -20.90
C ALA A 201 -1.75 21.53 -20.59
N LEU A 202 -0.69 21.61 -19.79
CA LEU A 202 0.06 20.47 -19.29
C LEU A 202 0.10 20.54 -17.76
N LEU A 203 -0.41 19.51 -17.11
CA LEU A 203 -0.29 19.30 -15.69
C LEU A 203 0.61 18.10 -15.47
N GLU A 204 1.68 18.29 -14.70
CA GLU A 204 2.58 17.22 -14.29
C GLU A 204 2.74 17.22 -12.77
N ILE A 205 2.59 16.06 -12.18
CA ILE A 205 2.78 15.83 -10.74
C ILE A 205 3.78 14.70 -10.59
N ASP A 206 4.95 14.97 -10.02
CA ASP A 206 5.96 13.97 -9.67
C ASP A 206 6.15 13.96 -8.14
N GLY A 207 5.76 12.87 -7.51
CA GLY A 207 5.84 12.68 -6.07
C GLY A 207 6.63 11.43 -5.71
N LYS A 208 7.51 11.55 -4.71
CA LYS A 208 8.34 10.43 -4.18
C LYS A 208 8.21 10.31 -2.67
N PRO A 209 6.99 10.01 -2.17
CA PRO A 209 6.79 9.88 -0.74
C PRO A 209 7.57 8.71 -0.15
N LEU A 210 8.19 9.00 0.99
CA LEU A 210 8.88 8.02 1.85
C LEU A 210 8.18 8.03 3.20
N ALA A 211 7.82 6.85 3.71
CA ALA A 211 7.28 6.70 5.05
C ALA A 211 8.02 5.59 5.79
N LEU A 212 8.41 5.90 7.02
CA LEU A 212 8.99 4.96 7.96
C LEU A 212 8.11 4.95 9.21
N SER A 213 7.69 3.76 9.63
CA SER A 213 6.93 3.57 10.86
C SER A 213 7.46 2.39 11.65
N GLY A 214 7.37 2.47 12.96
CA GLY A 214 7.76 1.39 13.84
C GLY A 214 7.07 1.49 15.18
N ASN A 215 6.78 0.34 15.78
CA ASN A 215 6.29 0.22 17.14
C ASN A 215 6.90 -0.99 17.82
N VAL A 216 7.02 -0.88 19.12
CA VAL A 216 7.43 -1.99 20.02
C VAL A 216 6.46 -1.99 21.17
N GLU A 217 5.91 -3.16 21.45
CA GLU A 217 4.99 -3.41 22.57
C GLU A 217 5.56 -4.51 23.44
N ALA A 218 5.73 -4.25 24.73
CA ALA A 218 6.10 -5.25 25.72
C ALA A 218 4.90 -5.51 26.63
N ARG A 219 4.56 -6.77 26.85
CA ARG A 219 3.45 -7.18 27.69
C ARG A 219 3.93 -7.97 28.88
N ARG A 220 3.34 -7.66 30.04
CA ARG A 220 3.52 -8.41 31.27
C ARG A 220 2.18 -8.66 31.96
N THR A 221 1.92 -9.90 32.33
CA THR A 221 0.74 -10.28 33.06
C THR A 221 1.09 -10.44 34.54
N LEU A 222 0.51 -9.60 35.37
CA LEU A 222 0.64 -9.66 36.80
C LEU A 222 -0.56 -10.40 37.40
N LYS A 223 -0.29 -11.46 38.15
CA LYS A 223 -1.31 -12.19 38.93
C LYS A 223 -1.24 -11.71 40.36
N TRP A 224 -2.31 -11.14 40.88
CA TRP A 224 -2.43 -10.73 42.26
C TRP A 224 -3.67 -11.40 42.88
N GLY A 225 -3.48 -12.47 43.65
CA GLY A 225 -4.56 -13.30 44.17
C GLY A 225 -5.34 -13.96 43.03
N GLN A 226 -6.66 -13.69 42.96
CA GLN A 226 -7.54 -14.18 41.89
C GLN A 226 -7.66 -13.23 40.69
N SER A 227 -7.05 -12.04 40.77
CA SER A 227 -7.10 -11.03 39.72
C SER A 227 -5.88 -11.12 38.81
N THR A 228 -6.10 -10.96 37.49
CA THR A 228 -5.06 -10.94 36.47
C THR A 228 -5.05 -9.56 35.83
N HIS A 229 -3.90 -8.90 35.79
CA HIS A 229 -3.70 -7.59 35.18
C HIS A 229 -2.63 -7.71 34.09
N THR A 230 -2.90 -7.20 32.90
CA THR A 230 -1.94 -7.11 31.79
C THR A 230 -1.52 -5.66 31.63
N LEU A 231 -0.22 -5.43 31.68
CA LEU A 231 0.45 -4.14 31.47
C LEU A 231 1.16 -4.17 30.11
#